data_3638b0a6ebf13e0bd37eac349a0b4c94
#
_entry.id   3638b0a6ebf13e0bd37eac349a0b4c94
#
_cell.length_a   1.000
_cell.length_b   1.000
_cell.length_c   1.000
_cell.angle_alpha   90.00
_cell.angle_beta   90.00
_cell.angle_gamma   90.00
#
_symmetry.space_group_name_H-M   'P 1'
#
loop_
_entity.id
_entity.type
_entity.pdbx_description
1 polymer ?
#
loop_
_entity_poly.entity_id
_entity_poly.type
_entity_poly.pdbx_seq_one_letter_code
_entity_poly.pdbx_strand_id
1 'polypeptide(L)'
;MQRFFNIFSARFFITSRSLTRVIHALTASLMILTPHVSAAQSEAIPAPVRCLIEPEDMIELSAPVAGVLTEIAVSRGDMIAAGQIVARLDDTLEAFQLSQAESRAASGYALKGREARLAFLQDQAERMRRLVQRKIASDTSYEEAAMEAELALQQLEEARLDRALAEIEVERSRAVLKQKTVVSPIKGVVVERSASIGEYQDGTAPIVTIAALDPLRVEAYVPLDHFAALKVGQSVTILPEAPIGGRHAATLTVIDRVFDAGTGTVGIRMSLPNPDLVLPAGLRCTVEFGAG
;
A
#
# COMPACT_ATOMS: atom_id res chain seq x y z
N MET A 1 -5.94 5.31 61.82
CA MET A 1 -7.06 5.77 62.62
C MET A 1 -8.28 4.98 62.17
N GLN A 2 -8.57 3.96 62.87
CA GLN A 2 -9.66 3.81 63.92
C GLN A 2 -11.02 3.75 63.23
N ARG A 3 -11.60 2.54 63.22
CA ARG A 3 -12.55 1.92 64.17
C ARG A 3 -14.00 2.33 63.85
N PHE A 4 -15.06 1.52 63.86
CA PHE A 4 -15.59 0.46 64.74
C PHE A 4 -16.79 -0.19 63.98
N PHE A 5 -16.97 -1.51 63.95
CA PHE A 5 -17.67 -2.38 64.91
C PHE A 5 -19.17 -2.10 65.07
N ASN A 6 -20.06 -3.04 64.73
CA ASN A 6 -20.85 -3.95 65.55
C ASN A 6 -22.00 -4.56 64.72
N ILE A 7 -22.14 -5.85 64.55
CA ILE A 7 -22.71 -6.91 65.39
C ILE A 7 -24.08 -6.55 65.99
N PHE A 8 -25.13 -7.24 65.52
CA PHE A 8 -26.12 -7.80 66.42
C PHE A 8 -26.83 -9.02 65.85
N SER A 9 -26.82 -10.07 66.63
CA SER A 9 -27.42 -11.39 66.49
C SER A 9 -28.65 -11.50 67.38
N ALA A 10 -29.68 -12.20 66.97
CA ALA A 10 -30.65 -12.86 67.86
C ALA A 10 -31.54 -13.79 67.02
N ARG A 11 -31.54 -14.82 67.27
CA ARG A 11 -31.93 -16.15 67.73
C ARG A 11 -33.39 -16.21 68.24
N PHE A 12 -33.97 -17.44 67.99
CA PHE A 12 -35.07 -18.16 68.71
C PHE A 12 -36.47 -17.92 68.11
N PHE A 13 -37.33 -18.95 67.89
CA PHE A 13 -37.73 -20.09 68.69
C PHE A 13 -38.50 -21.13 67.85
N ILE A 14 -38.38 -22.36 68.22
CA ILE A 14 -39.05 -23.60 67.80
C ILE A 14 -40.38 -23.78 68.54
N THR A 15 -41.41 -24.28 67.89
CA THR A 15 -42.45 -25.21 68.47
C THR A 15 -43.21 -25.85 67.31
N SER A 16 -43.14 -27.08 67.05
CA SER A 16 -43.64 -28.34 67.63
C SER A 16 -45.15 -28.62 67.40
N ARG A 17 -45.38 -29.76 66.73
CA ARG A 17 -46.55 -30.68 66.78
C ARG A 17 -47.80 -30.25 65.95
N SER A 18 -48.33 -31.13 65.10
CA SER A 18 -48.88 -32.45 65.37
C SER A 18 -49.24 -33.25 64.10
N LEU A 19 -49.10 -34.48 64.23
CA LEU A 19 -49.48 -35.65 63.44
C LEU A 19 -50.97 -35.67 63.03
N THR A 20 -51.30 -35.96 61.76
CA THR A 20 -52.42 -36.86 61.43
C THR A 20 -52.22 -37.56 60.07
N ARG A 21 -52.30 -38.81 60.04
CA ARG A 21 -52.29 -39.73 58.93
C ARG A 21 -53.57 -39.56 58.07
N VAL A 22 -53.46 -39.65 56.75
CA VAL A 22 -54.38 -40.43 55.92
C VAL A 22 -53.70 -40.83 54.61
N ILE A 23 -53.71 -42.11 54.35
CA ILE A 23 -53.31 -42.88 53.17
C ILE A 23 -54.27 -42.53 52.05
N HIS A 24 -53.84 -42.28 50.81
CA HIS A 24 -54.45 -42.92 49.60
C HIS A 24 -53.67 -42.55 48.30
N ALA A 25 -53.44 -43.58 47.56
CA ALA A 25 -53.38 -43.71 46.07
C ALA A 25 -52.14 -43.23 45.32
N LEU A 26 -51.33 -44.21 44.92
CA LEU A 26 -50.40 -44.25 43.80
C LEU A 26 -51.11 -43.79 42.52
N THR A 27 -50.65 -42.71 41.89
CA THR A 27 -50.70 -42.57 40.45
C THR A 27 -49.32 -42.13 39.98
N ALA A 28 -48.58 -43.01 39.35
CA ALA A 28 -47.34 -42.76 38.70
C ALA A 28 -47.58 -41.85 37.48
N SER A 29 -47.30 -40.58 37.60
CA SER A 29 -47.28 -39.64 36.44
C SER A 29 -45.85 -39.61 35.92
N LEU A 30 -45.61 -40.34 34.83
CA LEU A 30 -44.38 -40.36 34.05
C LEU A 30 -44.24 -39.02 33.34
N MET A 31 -43.55 -38.06 33.94
CA MET A 31 -43.16 -36.83 33.30
C MET A 31 -42.09 -37.16 32.23
N ILE A 32 -42.51 -37.21 30.98
CA ILE A 32 -41.62 -37.24 29.82
C ILE A 32 -40.90 -35.89 29.77
N LEU A 33 -39.65 -35.87 30.18
CA LEU A 33 -38.73 -34.74 30.04
C LEU A 33 -38.37 -34.68 28.56
N THR A 34 -39.12 -33.90 27.77
CA THR A 34 -38.72 -33.56 26.39
C THR A 34 -37.55 -32.58 26.47
N PRO A 35 -36.39 -32.89 25.87
CA PRO A 35 -35.32 -31.89 25.77
C PRO A 35 -35.82 -30.78 24.84
N HIS A 36 -36.03 -29.59 25.39
CA HIS A 36 -36.16 -28.38 24.58
C HIS A 36 -34.81 -28.14 23.96
N VAL A 37 -34.62 -28.57 22.71
CA VAL A 37 -33.56 -28.07 21.84
C VAL A 37 -33.91 -26.63 21.58
N SER A 38 -33.30 -25.73 22.34
CA SER A 38 -33.29 -24.28 22.05
C SER A 38 -32.54 -24.12 20.73
N ALA A 39 -33.26 -24.07 19.62
CA ALA A 39 -32.70 -23.62 18.36
C ALA A 39 -32.24 -22.19 18.63
N ALA A 40 -30.90 -22.00 18.64
CA ALA A 40 -30.31 -20.68 18.60
C ALA A 40 -30.83 -20.04 17.30
N GLN A 41 -31.81 -19.17 17.42
CA GLN A 41 -32.24 -18.32 16.32
C GLN A 41 -31.03 -17.47 15.95
N SER A 42 -30.44 -17.74 14.78
CA SER A 42 -29.52 -16.83 14.14
C SER A 42 -30.33 -15.55 13.89
N GLU A 43 -30.10 -14.56 14.73
CA GLU A 43 -30.81 -13.29 14.65
C GLU A 43 -30.36 -12.63 13.34
N ALA A 44 -31.22 -12.68 12.35
CA ALA A 44 -30.97 -12.06 11.05
C ALA A 44 -30.78 -10.56 11.27
N ILE A 45 -29.73 -9.98 10.69
CA ILE A 45 -29.49 -8.53 10.72
C ILE A 45 -30.74 -7.84 10.18
N PRO A 46 -31.38 -6.93 10.94
CA PRO A 46 -32.59 -6.28 10.47
C PRO A 46 -32.30 -5.51 9.19
N ALA A 47 -33.05 -5.82 8.15
CA ALA A 47 -33.01 -5.06 6.89
C ALA A 47 -33.81 -3.75 7.05
N PRO A 48 -33.42 -2.67 6.34
CA PRO A 48 -32.23 -2.49 5.51
C PRO A 48 -31.14 -1.61 6.19
N VAL A 49 -29.87 -2.02 6.11
CA VAL A 49 -28.77 -1.18 6.56
C VAL A 49 -28.40 -0.20 5.45
N ARG A 50 -28.39 1.09 5.76
CA ARG A 50 -28.00 2.12 4.79
C ARG A 50 -26.50 2.07 4.51
N CYS A 51 -26.12 2.33 3.26
CA CYS A 51 -24.74 2.34 2.82
C CYS A 51 -24.46 3.48 1.84
N LEU A 52 -23.17 3.73 1.63
CA LEU A 52 -22.65 4.66 0.63
C LEU A 52 -21.70 3.91 -0.30
N ILE A 53 -21.89 4.08 -1.60
CA ILE A 53 -21.01 3.54 -2.64
C ILE A 53 -20.00 4.63 -2.98
N GLU A 54 -18.70 4.35 -2.77
CA GLU A 54 -17.59 5.27 -3.01
C GLU A 54 -16.59 4.67 -4.00
N PRO A 55 -15.71 5.47 -4.60
CA PRO A 55 -14.56 4.94 -5.30
C PRO A 55 -13.73 4.07 -4.34
N GLU A 56 -13.04 3.03 -4.85
CA GLU A 56 -12.07 2.28 -4.03
C GLU A 56 -10.96 3.20 -3.53
N ASP A 57 -10.42 4.02 -4.45
CA ASP A 57 -9.45 5.08 -4.14
C ASP A 57 -9.79 6.34 -4.92
N MET A 58 -9.48 7.50 -4.34
CA MET A 58 -9.50 8.79 -4.99
C MET A 58 -8.18 9.49 -4.71
N ILE A 59 -7.41 9.78 -5.75
CA ILE A 59 -6.10 10.42 -5.62
C ILE A 59 -6.09 11.77 -6.31
N GLU A 60 -5.49 12.73 -5.65
CA GLU A 60 -5.13 14.03 -6.20
C GLU A 60 -3.67 13.97 -6.65
N LEU A 61 -3.46 13.90 -7.96
CA LEU A 61 -2.15 13.70 -8.55
C LEU A 61 -1.49 15.05 -8.82
N SER A 62 -0.42 15.33 -8.10
CA SER A 62 0.42 16.53 -8.24
C SER A 62 1.74 16.21 -8.93
N ALA A 63 2.46 17.24 -9.34
CA ALA A 63 3.82 17.09 -9.87
C ALA A 63 4.79 16.65 -8.77
N PRO A 64 5.66 15.65 -9.00
CA PRO A 64 6.63 15.23 -8.00
C PRO A 64 7.78 16.22 -7.81
N VAL A 65 7.98 17.11 -8.77
CA VAL A 65 8.99 18.18 -8.76
C VAL A 65 8.41 19.46 -9.37
N ALA A 66 9.00 20.59 -9.02
CA ALA A 66 8.59 21.87 -9.55
C ALA A 66 8.94 22.02 -11.05
N GLY A 67 8.08 22.72 -11.78
CA GLY A 67 8.29 23.02 -13.20
C GLY A 67 7.05 23.57 -13.90
N VAL A 68 7.19 23.96 -15.15
CA VAL A 68 6.08 24.44 -16.00
C VAL A 68 5.47 23.25 -16.73
N LEU A 69 4.14 23.15 -16.72
CA LEU A 69 3.39 22.13 -17.47
C LEU A 69 3.48 22.41 -18.99
N THR A 70 4.06 21.48 -19.72
CA THR A 70 4.14 21.52 -21.19
C THR A 70 3.04 20.70 -21.87
N GLU A 71 2.56 19.66 -21.18
CA GLU A 71 1.54 18.76 -21.70
C GLU A 71 0.63 18.25 -20.57
N ILE A 72 -0.66 18.14 -20.85
CA ILE A 72 -1.62 17.36 -20.05
C ILE A 72 -2.31 16.42 -21.04
N ALA A 73 -1.97 15.12 -20.95
CA ALA A 73 -2.35 14.10 -21.92
C ALA A 73 -3.76 13.53 -21.70
N VAL A 74 -4.47 14.00 -20.67
CA VAL A 74 -5.78 13.46 -20.26
C VAL A 74 -6.80 14.58 -20.04
N SER A 75 -8.07 14.23 -20.18
CA SER A 75 -9.22 15.11 -19.96
C SER A 75 -10.18 14.49 -18.93
N ARG A 76 -11.04 15.32 -18.34
CA ARG A 76 -12.11 14.85 -17.48
C ARG A 76 -12.98 13.83 -18.22
N GLY A 77 -13.23 12.69 -17.56
CA GLY A 77 -13.98 11.57 -18.09
C GLY A 77 -13.12 10.49 -18.76
N ASP A 78 -11.84 10.75 -19.02
CA ASP A 78 -10.96 9.76 -19.63
C ASP A 78 -10.68 8.60 -18.67
N MET A 79 -10.67 7.38 -19.23
CA MET A 79 -10.18 6.19 -18.56
C MET A 79 -8.67 6.09 -18.71
N ILE A 80 -7.98 5.88 -17.61
CA ILE A 80 -6.52 5.78 -17.58
C ILE A 80 -6.06 4.48 -16.89
N ALA A 81 -4.95 3.96 -17.37
CA ALA A 81 -4.30 2.79 -16.78
C ALA A 81 -3.23 3.22 -15.74
N ALA A 82 -2.91 2.33 -14.81
CA ALA A 82 -1.74 2.52 -13.96
C ALA A 82 -0.46 2.60 -14.83
N GLY A 83 0.41 3.57 -14.52
CA GLY A 83 1.62 3.88 -15.30
C GLY A 83 1.38 4.74 -16.55
N GLN A 84 0.15 5.05 -16.91
CA GLN A 84 -0.14 5.93 -18.04
C GLN A 84 0.28 7.37 -17.74
N ILE A 85 0.87 8.02 -18.75
CA ILE A 85 1.30 9.42 -18.65
C ILE A 85 0.06 10.32 -18.57
N VAL A 86 0.06 11.18 -17.55
CA VAL A 86 -1.00 12.15 -17.28
C VAL A 86 -0.57 13.56 -17.70
N ALA A 87 0.66 13.93 -17.36
CA ALA A 87 1.19 15.24 -17.68
C ALA A 87 2.72 15.21 -17.84
N ARG A 88 3.27 16.23 -18.47
CA ARG A 88 4.71 16.48 -18.59
C ARG A 88 5.04 17.89 -18.16
N LEU A 89 6.13 18.01 -17.43
CA LEU A 89 6.78 19.29 -17.14
C LEU A 89 7.86 19.57 -18.19
N ASP A 90 8.29 20.82 -18.30
CA ASP A 90 9.47 21.16 -19.07
C ASP A 90 10.69 20.40 -18.53
N ASP A 91 11.25 19.57 -19.39
CA ASP A 91 12.35 18.65 -19.08
C ASP A 91 13.64 18.99 -19.87
N THR A 92 13.64 20.14 -20.57
CA THR A 92 14.72 20.53 -21.49
C THR A 92 16.08 20.51 -20.80
N LEU A 93 16.18 21.09 -19.61
CA LEU A 93 17.44 21.16 -18.86
C LEU A 93 17.90 19.76 -18.40
N GLU A 94 17.01 18.96 -17.87
CA GLU A 94 17.28 17.62 -17.38
C GLU A 94 17.69 16.66 -18.52
N ALA A 95 17.08 16.81 -19.69
CA ALA A 95 17.47 16.05 -20.88
C ALA A 95 18.90 16.39 -21.33
N PHE A 96 19.29 17.67 -21.29
CA PHE A 96 20.68 18.07 -21.57
C PHE A 96 21.65 17.53 -20.51
N GLN A 97 21.29 17.57 -19.24
CA GLN A 97 22.12 17.03 -18.15
C GLN A 97 22.34 15.53 -18.31
N LEU A 98 21.29 14.78 -18.66
CA LEU A 98 21.40 13.34 -18.96
C LEU A 98 22.35 13.10 -20.15
N SER A 99 22.16 13.81 -21.26
CA SER A 99 23.03 13.70 -22.43
C SER A 99 24.49 14.01 -22.13
N GLN A 100 24.75 15.00 -21.28
CA GLN A 100 26.10 15.32 -20.81
C GLN A 100 26.70 14.19 -19.96
N ALA A 101 25.93 13.64 -19.01
CA ALA A 101 26.36 12.52 -18.18
C ALA A 101 26.65 11.25 -19.03
N GLU A 102 25.77 10.93 -19.98
CA GLU A 102 25.97 9.82 -20.91
C GLU A 102 27.23 9.99 -21.76
N SER A 103 27.48 11.22 -22.27
CA SER A 103 28.70 11.52 -23.03
C SER A 103 29.97 11.32 -22.19
N ARG A 104 29.93 11.71 -20.92
CA ARG A 104 31.04 11.51 -19.98
C ARG A 104 31.27 10.03 -19.68
N ALA A 105 30.23 9.27 -19.38
CA ALA A 105 30.32 7.84 -19.09
C ALA A 105 30.76 7.02 -20.31
N ALA A 106 30.35 7.42 -21.52
CA ALA A 106 30.76 6.78 -22.76
C ALA A 106 32.25 7.02 -23.10
N SER A 107 32.87 8.06 -22.52
CA SER A 107 34.27 8.40 -22.78
C SER A 107 35.21 7.35 -22.16
N GLY A 108 35.61 6.37 -22.97
CA GLY A 108 36.54 5.31 -22.54
C GLY A 108 38.02 5.63 -22.75
N TYR A 109 38.37 6.82 -23.24
CA TYR A 109 39.74 7.13 -23.64
C TYR A 109 40.74 7.13 -22.46
N ALA A 110 40.35 7.70 -21.31
CA ALA A 110 41.19 7.73 -20.13
C ALA A 110 41.50 6.32 -19.63
N LEU A 111 40.50 5.46 -19.52
CA LEU A 111 40.66 4.08 -19.06
C LEU A 111 41.56 3.28 -20.01
N LYS A 112 41.30 3.32 -21.32
CA LYS A 112 42.14 2.64 -22.32
C LYS A 112 43.58 3.13 -22.29
N GLY A 113 43.81 4.45 -22.09
CA GLY A 113 45.14 5.01 -21.97
C GLY A 113 45.91 4.51 -20.73
N ARG A 114 45.19 4.36 -19.58
CA ARG A 114 45.79 3.80 -18.35
C ARG A 114 46.06 2.31 -18.48
N GLU A 115 45.18 1.54 -19.11
CA GLU A 115 45.40 0.13 -19.40
C GLU A 115 46.62 -0.12 -20.29
N ALA A 116 46.77 0.65 -21.37
CA ALA A 116 47.90 0.57 -22.23
C ALA A 116 49.24 0.95 -21.51
N ARG A 117 49.21 1.99 -20.67
CA ARG A 117 50.36 2.38 -19.88
C ARG A 117 50.78 1.33 -18.87
N LEU A 118 49.83 0.73 -18.15
CA LEU A 118 50.08 -0.33 -17.19
C LEU A 118 50.72 -1.54 -17.90
N ALA A 119 50.13 -1.97 -19.01
CA ALA A 119 50.66 -3.10 -19.79
C ALA A 119 52.12 -2.86 -20.24
N PHE A 120 52.45 -1.65 -20.71
CA PHE A 120 53.79 -1.27 -21.08
C PHE A 120 54.79 -1.33 -19.91
N LEU A 121 54.42 -0.75 -18.74
CA LEU A 121 55.28 -0.70 -17.56
C LEU A 121 55.46 -2.08 -16.92
N GLN A 122 54.42 -2.92 -16.91
CA GLN A 122 54.52 -4.32 -16.46
C GLN A 122 55.48 -5.12 -17.32
N ASP A 123 55.45 -4.96 -18.64
CA ASP A 123 56.34 -5.62 -19.58
C ASP A 123 57.79 -5.08 -19.42
N GLN A 124 57.94 -3.81 -19.11
CA GLN A 124 59.27 -3.22 -18.78
C GLN A 124 59.83 -3.80 -17.48
N ALA A 125 59.05 -3.88 -16.41
CA ALA A 125 59.47 -4.47 -15.13
C ALA A 125 59.89 -5.94 -15.31
N GLU A 126 59.10 -6.71 -16.08
CA GLU A 126 59.37 -8.11 -16.37
C GLU A 126 60.68 -8.31 -17.21
N ARG A 127 60.93 -7.44 -18.18
CA ARG A 127 62.21 -7.40 -18.88
C ARG A 127 63.39 -7.11 -17.93
N MET A 128 63.25 -6.14 -17.04
CA MET A 128 64.30 -5.78 -16.09
C MET A 128 64.55 -6.92 -15.11
N ARG A 129 63.51 -7.59 -14.59
CA ARG A 129 63.63 -8.77 -13.75
C ARG A 129 64.48 -9.87 -14.40
N ARG A 130 64.26 -10.14 -15.72
CA ARG A 130 65.07 -11.13 -16.49
C ARG A 130 66.51 -10.72 -16.64
N LEU A 131 66.79 -9.41 -16.76
CA LEU A 131 68.17 -8.90 -16.85
C LEU A 131 68.94 -9.02 -15.52
N VAL A 132 68.28 -8.73 -14.41
CA VAL A 132 68.83 -8.92 -13.06
C VAL A 132 69.14 -10.41 -12.80
N GLN A 133 68.24 -11.32 -13.16
CA GLN A 133 68.46 -12.76 -13.02
C GLN A 133 69.71 -13.24 -13.81
N ARG A 134 70.02 -12.57 -14.94
CA ARG A 134 71.20 -12.83 -15.74
C ARG A 134 72.45 -12.04 -15.27
N LYS A 135 72.33 -11.26 -14.14
CA LYS A 135 73.41 -10.39 -13.62
C LYS A 135 73.86 -9.29 -14.60
N ILE A 136 72.94 -8.80 -15.46
CA ILE A 136 73.21 -7.75 -16.47
C ILE A 136 72.75 -6.38 -15.92
N ALA A 137 71.74 -6.35 -15.02
CA ALA A 137 71.21 -5.13 -14.40
C ALA A 137 71.26 -5.23 -12.87
N SER A 138 71.09 -4.09 -12.16
CA SER A 138 71.03 -4.03 -10.69
C SER A 138 69.62 -4.37 -10.16
N ASP A 139 69.56 -4.85 -8.92
CA ASP A 139 68.29 -5.03 -8.21
C ASP A 139 67.51 -3.72 -8.10
N THR A 140 68.16 -2.63 -7.84
CA THR A 140 67.57 -1.26 -7.77
C THR A 140 66.85 -0.91 -9.07
N SER A 141 67.42 -1.21 -10.22
CA SER A 141 66.78 -0.94 -11.52
C SER A 141 65.47 -1.73 -11.73
N TYR A 142 65.39 -2.94 -11.19
CA TYR A 142 64.14 -3.73 -11.19
C TYR A 142 63.12 -3.17 -10.22
N GLU A 143 63.59 -2.80 -8.99
CA GLU A 143 62.71 -2.20 -7.97
C GLU A 143 62.06 -0.89 -8.46
N GLU A 144 62.83 -0.01 -9.16
CA GLU A 144 62.30 1.18 -9.80
C GLU A 144 61.23 0.88 -10.85
N ALA A 145 61.51 -0.04 -11.76
CA ALA A 145 60.58 -0.43 -12.80
C ALA A 145 59.29 -1.12 -12.23
N ALA A 146 59.42 -1.92 -11.17
CA ALA A 146 58.31 -2.56 -10.49
C ALA A 146 57.44 -1.51 -9.77
N MET A 147 58.04 -0.52 -9.14
CA MET A 147 57.32 0.60 -8.49
C MET A 147 56.54 1.43 -9.52
N GLU A 148 57.15 1.72 -10.70
CA GLU A 148 56.45 2.44 -11.78
C GLU A 148 55.21 1.66 -12.27
N ALA A 149 55.32 0.33 -12.41
CA ALA A 149 54.19 -0.53 -12.80
C ALA A 149 53.08 -0.53 -11.73
N GLU A 150 53.47 -0.55 -10.43
CA GLU A 150 52.53 -0.47 -9.33
C GLU A 150 51.80 0.88 -9.29
N LEU A 151 52.49 1.98 -9.48
CA LEU A 151 51.87 3.31 -9.59
C LEU A 151 50.89 3.39 -10.78
N ALA A 152 51.25 2.77 -11.92
CA ALA A 152 50.34 2.71 -13.06
C ALA A 152 49.09 1.88 -12.80
N LEU A 153 49.22 0.81 -11.98
CA LEU A 153 48.07 0.04 -11.52
C LEU A 153 47.10 0.89 -10.67
N GLN A 154 47.64 1.63 -9.72
CA GLN A 154 46.86 2.56 -8.89
C GLN A 154 46.11 3.59 -9.76
N GLN A 155 46.79 4.15 -10.77
CA GLN A 155 46.18 5.08 -11.71
C GLN A 155 45.11 4.46 -12.58
N LEU A 156 45.21 3.16 -12.89
CA LEU A 156 44.15 2.43 -13.60
C LEU A 156 42.96 2.22 -12.71
N GLU A 157 43.15 1.85 -11.43
CA GLU A 157 42.04 1.68 -10.48
C GLU A 157 41.30 3.01 -10.24
N GLU A 158 42.03 4.14 -10.15
CA GLU A 158 41.43 5.46 -10.10
C GLU A 158 40.55 5.75 -11.33
N ALA A 159 41.04 5.47 -12.54
CA ALA A 159 40.29 5.67 -13.77
C ALA A 159 39.06 4.76 -13.86
N ARG A 160 39.11 3.54 -13.29
CA ARG A 160 37.98 2.63 -13.16
C ARG A 160 36.90 3.18 -12.23
N LEU A 161 37.35 3.72 -11.08
CA LEU A 161 36.43 4.37 -10.13
C LEU A 161 35.74 5.59 -10.77
N ASP A 162 36.50 6.45 -11.46
CA ASP A 162 35.97 7.63 -12.14
C ASP A 162 34.88 7.25 -13.16
N ARG A 163 35.12 6.16 -13.90
CA ARG A 163 34.12 5.63 -14.84
C ARG A 163 32.86 5.15 -14.12
N ALA A 164 33.02 4.39 -13.03
CA ALA A 164 31.89 3.91 -12.25
C ALA A 164 31.06 5.07 -11.68
N LEU A 165 31.71 6.13 -11.21
CA LEU A 165 31.05 7.35 -10.76
C LEU A 165 30.29 8.07 -11.88
N ALA A 166 30.85 8.10 -13.10
CA ALA A 166 30.18 8.67 -14.26
C ALA A 166 28.95 7.86 -14.67
N GLU A 167 28.99 6.53 -14.58
CA GLU A 167 27.83 5.66 -14.81
C GLU A 167 26.72 5.88 -13.77
N ILE A 168 27.06 6.07 -12.48
CA ILE A 168 26.13 6.43 -11.42
C ILE A 168 25.47 7.80 -11.72
N GLU A 169 26.22 8.77 -12.22
CA GLU A 169 25.68 10.09 -12.56
C GLU A 169 24.68 10.02 -13.73
N VAL A 170 24.85 9.08 -14.68
CA VAL A 170 23.86 8.79 -15.73
C VAL A 170 22.54 8.32 -15.10
N GLU A 171 22.60 7.33 -14.21
CA GLU A 171 21.40 6.82 -13.55
C GLU A 171 20.69 7.88 -12.70
N ARG A 172 21.46 8.72 -12.01
CA ARG A 172 20.93 9.85 -11.26
C ARG A 172 20.21 10.85 -12.18
N SER A 173 20.86 11.28 -13.27
CA SER A 173 20.28 12.22 -14.22
C SER A 173 19.03 11.65 -14.88
N ARG A 174 19.00 10.35 -15.19
CA ARG A 174 17.85 9.65 -15.73
C ARG A 174 16.68 9.63 -14.73
N ALA A 175 16.96 9.40 -13.45
CA ALA A 175 15.94 9.42 -12.40
C ALA A 175 15.34 10.82 -12.22
N VAL A 176 16.16 11.87 -12.29
CA VAL A 176 15.70 13.28 -12.23
C VAL A 176 14.83 13.61 -13.45
N LEU A 177 15.25 13.24 -14.65
CA LEU A 177 14.47 13.45 -15.88
C LEU A 177 13.11 12.72 -15.79
N LYS A 178 13.08 11.49 -15.27
CA LYS A 178 11.84 10.74 -15.08
C LYS A 178 10.82 11.46 -14.21
N GLN A 179 11.25 12.25 -13.24
CA GLN A 179 10.36 13.03 -12.36
C GLN A 179 9.60 14.14 -13.10
N LYS A 180 10.05 14.53 -14.32
CA LYS A 180 9.35 15.49 -15.16
C LYS A 180 8.13 14.90 -15.86
N THR A 181 7.95 13.58 -15.79
CA THR A 181 6.78 12.90 -16.35
C THR A 181 5.89 12.42 -15.20
N VAL A 182 4.68 12.93 -15.16
CA VAL A 182 3.65 12.57 -14.16
C VAL A 182 2.85 11.41 -14.70
N VAL A 183 2.84 10.29 -13.97
CA VAL A 183 2.11 9.07 -14.35
C VAL A 183 1.06 8.72 -13.31
N SER A 184 -0.04 8.11 -13.73
CA SER A 184 -1.04 7.63 -12.79
C SER A 184 -0.54 6.41 -12.02
N PRO A 185 -0.62 6.38 -10.68
CA PRO A 185 -0.29 5.19 -9.90
C PRO A 185 -1.38 4.13 -9.91
N ILE A 186 -2.62 4.49 -10.29
CA ILE A 186 -3.79 3.61 -10.29
C ILE A 186 -4.50 3.60 -11.66
N LYS A 187 -5.26 2.54 -11.92
CA LYS A 187 -6.26 2.52 -12.99
C LYS A 187 -7.52 3.26 -12.49
N GLY A 188 -8.08 4.14 -13.30
CA GLY A 188 -9.29 4.88 -12.89
C GLY A 188 -9.82 5.81 -13.97
N VAL A 189 -10.72 6.69 -13.55
CA VAL A 189 -11.33 7.73 -14.38
C VAL A 189 -10.87 9.10 -13.88
N VAL A 190 -10.53 9.98 -14.78
CA VAL A 190 -10.21 11.39 -14.46
C VAL A 190 -11.50 12.12 -14.07
N VAL A 191 -11.63 12.44 -12.79
CA VAL A 191 -12.79 13.14 -12.24
C VAL A 191 -12.70 14.64 -12.48
N GLU A 192 -11.48 15.19 -12.35
CA GLU A 192 -11.22 16.62 -12.47
C GLU A 192 -9.83 16.87 -13.06
N ARG A 193 -9.71 17.93 -13.85
CA ARG A 193 -8.45 18.50 -14.28
C ARG A 193 -8.36 19.91 -13.70
N SER A 194 -7.47 20.10 -12.75
CA SER A 194 -7.35 21.33 -11.97
C SER A 194 -6.30 22.29 -12.53
N ALA A 195 -5.33 21.77 -13.31
CA ALA A 195 -4.23 22.56 -13.85
C ALA A 195 -4.35 22.79 -15.37
N SER A 196 -3.63 23.79 -15.88
CA SER A 196 -3.56 24.18 -17.29
C SER A 196 -2.13 24.11 -17.85
N ILE A 197 -2.01 23.86 -19.16
CA ILE A 197 -0.72 23.92 -19.86
C ILE A 197 -0.16 25.35 -19.75
N GLY A 198 1.14 25.45 -19.48
CA GLY A 198 1.84 26.71 -19.23
C GLY A 198 1.83 27.15 -17.77
N GLU A 199 1.09 26.46 -16.92
CA GLU A 199 1.04 26.73 -15.48
C GLU A 199 2.28 26.19 -14.78
N TYR A 200 2.79 26.95 -13.81
CA TYR A 200 3.88 26.51 -12.95
C TYR A 200 3.36 25.67 -11.80
N GLN A 201 3.89 24.47 -11.65
CA GLN A 201 3.58 23.54 -10.57
C GLN A 201 4.72 23.52 -9.56
N ASP A 202 4.37 23.60 -8.27
CA ASP A 202 5.32 23.51 -7.16
C ASP A 202 5.21 22.19 -6.37
N GLY A 203 4.31 21.30 -6.83
CA GLY A 203 4.02 20.01 -6.21
C GLY A 203 2.94 20.06 -5.13
N THR A 204 2.39 21.22 -4.78
CA THR A 204 1.33 21.34 -3.77
C THR A 204 -0.07 21.25 -4.34
N ALA A 205 -0.29 21.83 -5.52
CA ALA A 205 -1.59 21.80 -6.18
C ALA A 205 -1.77 20.55 -7.06
N PRO A 206 -2.96 19.91 -7.06
CA PRO A 206 -3.23 18.78 -7.93
C PRO A 206 -3.31 19.21 -9.40
N ILE A 207 -2.79 18.39 -10.29
CA ILE A 207 -2.95 18.52 -11.74
C ILE A 207 -4.27 17.89 -12.17
N VAL A 208 -4.54 16.68 -11.69
CA VAL A 208 -5.77 15.92 -11.93
C VAL A 208 -6.18 15.16 -10.70
N THR A 209 -7.49 14.91 -10.58
CA THR A 209 -8.06 13.96 -9.60
C THR A 209 -8.51 12.71 -10.33
N ILE A 210 -8.12 11.55 -9.83
CA ILE A 210 -8.39 10.23 -10.43
C ILE A 210 -9.14 9.39 -9.41
N ALA A 211 -10.23 8.74 -9.84
CA ALA A 211 -11.02 7.83 -9.04
C ALA A 211 -10.93 6.40 -9.58
N ALA A 212 -10.61 5.44 -8.72
CA ALA A 212 -10.71 4.01 -9.02
C ALA A 212 -12.16 3.58 -8.84
N LEU A 213 -12.82 3.18 -9.92
CA LEU A 213 -14.25 2.81 -9.94
C LEU A 213 -14.49 1.30 -10.06
N ASP A 214 -13.45 0.47 -10.11
CA ASP A 214 -13.54 -0.99 -10.16
C ASP A 214 -12.37 -1.62 -9.39
N PRO A 215 -12.70 -2.28 -8.25
CA PRO A 215 -14.01 -2.36 -7.63
C PRO A 215 -14.46 -1.02 -7.04
N LEU A 216 -15.73 -0.91 -6.65
CA LEU A 216 -16.23 0.16 -5.80
C LEU A 216 -16.14 -0.27 -4.34
N ARG A 217 -15.94 0.71 -3.46
CA ARG A 217 -16.00 0.55 -2.01
C ARG A 217 -17.41 0.90 -1.52
N VAL A 218 -17.97 0.01 -0.72
CA VAL A 218 -19.26 0.26 -0.07
C VAL A 218 -19.04 0.31 1.42
N GLU A 219 -19.43 1.41 2.05
CA GLU A 219 -19.35 1.59 3.49
C GLU A 219 -20.75 1.61 4.12
N ALA A 220 -20.88 0.91 5.24
CA ALA A 220 -22.11 0.85 6.00
C ALA A 220 -21.82 0.78 7.51
N TYR A 221 -22.80 1.20 8.30
CA TYR A 221 -22.73 1.15 9.76
C TYR A 221 -23.83 0.24 10.27
N VAL A 222 -23.44 -0.86 10.92
CA VAL A 222 -24.34 -1.90 11.40
C VAL A 222 -24.49 -1.77 12.91
N PRO A 223 -25.69 -1.90 13.50
CA PRO A 223 -25.87 -1.94 14.95
C PRO A 223 -25.01 -3.01 15.61
N LEU A 224 -24.44 -2.69 16.77
CA LEU A 224 -23.46 -3.54 17.45
C LEU A 224 -24.03 -4.90 17.86
N ASP A 225 -25.32 -4.99 18.09
CA ASP A 225 -26.02 -6.24 18.43
C ASP A 225 -25.86 -7.32 17.33
N HIS A 226 -25.62 -6.90 16.09
CA HIS A 226 -25.42 -7.79 14.95
C HIS A 226 -23.94 -8.10 14.64
N PHE A 227 -23.01 -7.56 15.42
CA PHE A 227 -21.57 -7.75 15.19
C PHE A 227 -21.15 -9.23 15.09
N ALA A 228 -21.73 -10.08 15.95
CA ALA A 228 -21.42 -11.52 16.00
C ALA A 228 -21.82 -12.29 14.72
N ALA A 229 -22.79 -11.75 13.95
CA ALA A 229 -23.26 -12.34 12.70
C ALA A 229 -22.41 -11.93 11.48
N LEU A 230 -21.55 -10.93 11.60
CA LEU A 230 -20.70 -10.44 10.52
C LEU A 230 -19.46 -11.32 10.35
N LYS A 231 -19.17 -11.70 9.10
CA LYS A 231 -17.97 -12.47 8.76
C LYS A 231 -17.29 -11.88 7.54
N VAL A 232 -15.98 -11.63 7.62
CA VAL A 232 -15.18 -11.26 6.45
C VAL A 232 -15.24 -12.39 5.42
N GLY A 233 -15.41 -12.03 4.16
CA GLY A 233 -15.66 -12.95 3.04
C GLY A 233 -17.14 -13.27 2.80
N GLN A 234 -18.06 -12.80 3.65
CA GLN A 234 -19.50 -13.00 3.46
C GLN A 234 -19.97 -12.24 2.21
N SER A 235 -20.82 -12.92 1.41
CA SER A 235 -21.51 -12.28 0.29
C SER A 235 -22.73 -11.53 0.79
N VAL A 236 -22.89 -10.30 0.30
CA VAL A 236 -24.03 -9.42 0.60
C VAL A 236 -24.62 -8.87 -0.70
N THR A 237 -25.85 -8.39 -0.65
CA THR A 237 -26.49 -7.74 -1.79
C THR A 237 -26.58 -6.25 -1.55
N ILE A 238 -26.07 -5.46 -2.48
CA ILE A 238 -26.15 -4.00 -2.48
C ILE A 238 -27.30 -3.58 -3.40
N LEU A 239 -28.16 -2.70 -2.89
CA LEU A 239 -29.26 -2.10 -3.62
C LEU A 239 -29.04 -0.59 -3.69
N PRO A 240 -28.50 -0.07 -4.80
CA PRO A 240 -28.40 1.37 -5.02
C PRO A 240 -29.78 2.02 -5.04
N GLU A 241 -29.89 3.26 -4.55
CA GLU A 241 -31.14 4.03 -4.62
C GLU A 241 -31.49 4.39 -6.07
N ALA A 242 -32.77 4.66 -6.30
CA ALA A 242 -33.24 5.16 -7.61
C ALA A 242 -32.47 6.47 -7.99
N PRO A 243 -32.18 6.71 -9.27
CA PRO A 243 -32.72 6.03 -10.45
C PRO A 243 -31.93 4.80 -10.92
N ILE A 244 -30.75 4.50 -10.34
CA ILE A 244 -29.90 3.40 -10.76
C ILE A 244 -30.54 2.05 -10.43
N GLY A 245 -30.82 1.79 -9.16
CA GLY A 245 -31.45 0.55 -8.71
C GLY A 245 -30.62 -0.71 -8.98
N GLY A 246 -31.33 -1.85 -9.04
CA GLY A 246 -30.68 -3.15 -9.27
C GLY A 246 -30.27 -3.86 -7.99
N ARG A 247 -29.76 -5.10 -8.15
CA ARG A 247 -29.23 -5.95 -7.08
C ARG A 247 -27.83 -6.36 -7.48
N HIS A 248 -26.85 -5.97 -6.68
CA HIS A 248 -25.44 -6.18 -6.99
C HIS A 248 -24.77 -6.96 -5.87
N ALA A 249 -24.07 -8.04 -6.21
CA ALA A 249 -23.34 -8.83 -5.24
C ALA A 249 -22.05 -8.12 -4.82
N ALA A 250 -21.83 -8.02 -3.52
CA ALA A 250 -20.61 -7.49 -2.94
C ALA A 250 -20.07 -8.45 -1.89
N THR A 251 -18.81 -8.30 -1.55
CA THR A 251 -18.13 -9.13 -0.54
C THR A 251 -17.71 -8.26 0.64
N LEU A 252 -18.05 -8.66 1.85
CA LEU A 252 -17.60 -8.02 3.08
C LEU A 252 -16.08 -8.21 3.25
N THR A 253 -15.32 -7.13 3.19
CA THR A 253 -13.84 -7.16 3.23
C THR A 253 -13.28 -6.73 4.58
N VAL A 254 -13.94 -5.79 5.26
CA VAL A 254 -13.47 -5.27 6.55
C VAL A 254 -14.65 -5.13 7.50
N ILE A 255 -14.40 -5.50 8.76
CA ILE A 255 -15.25 -5.21 9.91
C ILE A 255 -14.38 -4.43 10.89
N ASP A 256 -14.79 -3.21 11.21
CA ASP A 256 -14.03 -2.36 12.11
C ASP A 256 -13.96 -2.99 13.51
N ARG A 257 -12.81 -2.82 14.14
CA ARG A 257 -12.59 -3.28 15.54
C ARG A 257 -12.73 -2.17 16.56
N VAL A 258 -12.95 -0.95 16.08
CA VAL A 258 -13.23 0.23 16.91
C VAL A 258 -14.69 0.59 16.67
N PHE A 259 -15.49 0.45 17.72
CA PHE A 259 -16.92 0.73 17.69
C PHE A 259 -17.19 2.20 18.01
N ASP A 260 -18.22 2.75 17.40
CA ASP A 260 -18.72 4.06 17.79
C ASP A 260 -19.70 3.89 18.95
N ALA A 261 -19.26 4.24 20.15
CA ALA A 261 -20.08 4.17 21.36
C ALA A 261 -21.23 5.20 21.37
N GLY A 262 -21.12 6.29 20.61
CA GLY A 262 -22.15 7.32 20.52
C GLY A 262 -23.36 6.87 19.70
N THR A 263 -23.12 6.14 18.63
CA THR A 263 -24.17 5.63 17.73
C THR A 263 -24.52 4.17 18.01
N GLY A 264 -23.70 3.43 18.76
CA GLY A 264 -23.87 2.00 18.99
C GLY A 264 -23.69 1.17 17.72
N THR A 265 -22.82 1.59 16.81
CA THR A 265 -22.61 0.92 15.51
C THR A 265 -21.16 0.49 15.30
N VAL A 266 -21.01 -0.47 14.39
CA VAL A 266 -19.73 -0.91 13.85
C VAL A 266 -19.69 -0.59 12.35
N GLY A 267 -18.57 0.00 11.90
CA GLY A 267 -18.29 0.23 10.49
C GLY A 267 -17.95 -1.08 9.78
N ILE A 268 -18.49 -1.24 8.59
CA ILE A 268 -18.13 -2.34 7.69
C ILE A 268 -17.80 -1.80 6.31
N ARG A 269 -16.87 -2.48 5.64
CA ARG A 269 -16.50 -2.16 4.26
C ARG A 269 -16.70 -3.39 3.39
N MET A 270 -17.25 -3.17 2.21
CA MET A 270 -17.52 -4.20 1.22
C MET A 270 -16.91 -3.80 -0.12
N SER A 271 -16.43 -4.80 -0.86
CA SER A 271 -15.94 -4.65 -2.22
C SER A 271 -17.06 -5.01 -3.19
N LEU A 272 -17.39 -4.07 -4.08
CA LEU A 272 -18.43 -4.22 -5.09
C LEU A 272 -17.80 -4.18 -6.49
N PRO A 273 -17.70 -5.32 -7.20
CA PRO A 273 -17.18 -5.38 -8.56
C PRO A 273 -17.97 -4.49 -9.52
N ASN A 274 -17.26 -3.73 -10.35
CA ASN A 274 -17.85 -2.81 -11.32
C ASN A 274 -17.06 -2.78 -12.65
N PRO A 275 -16.79 -3.94 -13.28
CA PRO A 275 -15.90 -4.02 -14.44
C PRO A 275 -16.36 -3.19 -15.64
N ASP A 276 -17.66 -3.07 -15.82
CA ASP A 276 -18.26 -2.31 -16.95
C ASP A 276 -18.54 -0.84 -16.58
N LEU A 277 -18.15 -0.39 -15.39
CA LEU A 277 -18.35 0.96 -14.84
C LEU A 277 -19.82 1.44 -14.92
N VAL A 278 -20.76 0.51 -14.80
CA VAL A 278 -22.21 0.82 -14.86
C VAL A 278 -22.66 1.57 -13.61
N LEU A 279 -22.03 1.28 -12.47
CA LEU A 279 -22.35 1.92 -11.21
C LEU A 279 -21.45 3.15 -11.01
N PRO A 280 -22.02 4.36 -10.92
CA PRO A 280 -21.27 5.53 -10.49
C PRO A 280 -21.00 5.46 -8.98
N ALA A 281 -19.90 6.08 -8.54
CA ALA A 281 -19.66 6.34 -7.13
C ALA A 281 -20.47 7.54 -6.63
N GLY A 282 -20.60 7.69 -5.30
CA GLY A 282 -21.39 8.75 -4.66
C GLY A 282 -22.86 8.41 -4.46
N LEU A 283 -23.26 7.15 -4.70
CA LEU A 283 -24.65 6.70 -4.55
C LEU A 283 -24.93 6.22 -3.13
N ARG A 284 -26.09 6.58 -2.61
CA ARG A 284 -26.68 5.91 -1.45
C ARG A 284 -27.19 4.53 -1.83
N CYS A 285 -27.13 3.64 -0.89
CA CYS A 285 -27.55 2.26 -1.07
C CYS A 285 -28.12 1.66 0.20
N THR A 286 -28.58 0.44 0.05
CA THR A 286 -29.00 -0.44 1.15
C THR A 286 -28.29 -1.77 1.01
N VAL A 287 -27.83 -2.32 2.15
CA VAL A 287 -27.23 -3.65 2.22
C VAL A 287 -28.27 -4.66 2.71
N GLU A 288 -28.42 -5.76 2.00
CA GLU A 288 -29.10 -6.96 2.46
C GLU A 288 -28.09 -8.06 2.76
N PHE A 289 -28.09 -8.51 3.99
CA PHE A 289 -27.30 -9.66 4.40
C PHE A 289 -28.08 -10.93 4.07
N GLY A 290 -27.50 -11.83 3.29
CA GLY A 290 -28.13 -13.14 3.02
C GLY A 290 -28.36 -13.90 4.31
N ALA A 291 -29.48 -14.60 4.44
CA ALA A 291 -29.67 -15.59 5.49
C ALA A 291 -28.58 -16.67 5.31
N GLY A 292 -27.65 -16.76 6.29
CA GLY A 292 -26.56 -17.73 6.31
C GLY A 292 -27.05 -19.15 6.51
#